data_30db412f6998a101f9bdba077e0aba55
#
_entry.id   30db412f6998a101f9bdba077e0aba55
#
_cell.length_a   1.000
_cell.length_b   1.000
_cell.length_c   1.000
_cell.angle_alpha   90.00
_cell.angle_beta   90.00
_cell.angle_gamma   90.00
#
_symmetry.space_group_name_H-M   'P 1'
#
loop_
_entity.id
_entity.type
_entity.pdbx_description
1 polymer ?
#
loop_
_entity_poly.entity_id
_entity_poly.type
_entity_poly.pdbx_seq_one_letter_code
_entity_poly.pdbx_strand_id
1 'polypeptide(L)'
;MARSHFDKRDPAPAGNRWGLPDLGLGVGLRTAHFRHITSKWPAMDWFEIVSENFIDTGGRPMYFLDQIAERYPIVMHGVSLSVGSTDPIDFGFLDKLKALAKRVNARWLGDHVCWTGVAGLNGHDLY
;
A
#
# COMPACT_ATOMS: atom_id res chain seq x y z
N MET A 1 -11.46 10.29 -26.17
CA MET A 1 -10.14 9.63 -26.20
C MET A 1 -9.48 9.83 -24.85
N ALA A 2 -9.56 8.86 -23.97
CA ALA A 2 -8.91 8.91 -22.66
C ALA A 2 -7.44 8.51 -22.86
N ARG A 3 -6.52 9.39 -22.49
CA ARG A 3 -5.09 9.10 -22.51
C ARG A 3 -4.78 8.12 -21.37
N SER A 4 -4.57 6.85 -21.72
CA SER A 4 -3.91 5.91 -20.83
C SER A 4 -2.42 6.27 -20.86
N HIS A 5 -1.92 6.99 -19.89
CA HIS A 5 -0.53 7.34 -19.82
C HIS A 5 0.01 7.08 -18.41
N PHE A 6 0.22 5.83 -18.13
CA PHE A 6 1.29 5.47 -17.22
C PHE A 6 2.15 4.42 -17.91
N ASP A 7 3.15 4.88 -18.66
CA ASP A 7 4.26 4.00 -19.02
C ASP A 7 5.09 3.77 -17.75
N LYS A 8 5.05 2.54 -17.24
CA LYS A 8 5.80 2.11 -16.06
C LYS A 8 7.33 2.25 -16.22
N ARG A 9 7.81 2.83 -17.33
CA ARG A 9 9.22 2.89 -17.72
C ARG A 9 9.81 4.30 -17.78
N ASP A 10 9.04 5.34 -17.51
CA ASP A 10 9.60 6.67 -17.49
C ASP A 10 10.50 6.85 -16.26
N PRO A 11 11.75 7.30 -16.44
CA PRO A 11 12.61 7.62 -15.32
C PRO A 11 11.95 8.70 -14.49
N ALA A 12 11.88 8.48 -13.18
CA ALA A 12 11.38 9.47 -12.24
C ALA A 12 12.07 10.81 -12.49
N PRO A 13 11.32 11.93 -12.48
CA PRO A 13 11.93 13.26 -12.50
C PRO A 13 12.93 13.38 -11.34
N ALA A 14 13.97 14.22 -11.52
CA ALA A 14 15.10 14.37 -10.64
C ALA A 14 14.67 14.31 -9.17
N GLY A 15 15.03 13.20 -8.53
CA GLY A 15 14.43 12.75 -7.30
C GLY A 15 14.67 13.68 -6.12
N ASN A 16 13.79 13.62 -5.16
CA ASN A 16 14.05 14.10 -3.81
C ASN A 16 15.31 13.40 -3.25
N ARG A 17 15.85 13.90 -2.14
CA ARG A 17 17.09 13.36 -1.51
C ARG A 17 17.05 11.85 -1.20
N TRP A 18 15.88 11.22 -1.29
CA TRP A 18 15.65 9.80 -1.02
C TRP A 18 15.63 8.93 -2.27
N GLY A 19 15.73 9.52 -3.47
CA GLY A 19 15.64 8.80 -4.74
C GLY A 19 14.26 8.21 -5.02
N LEU A 20 13.23 8.66 -4.30
CA LEU A 20 11.86 8.21 -4.51
C LEU A 20 11.22 8.98 -5.67
N PRO A 21 10.44 8.33 -6.52
CA PRO A 21 9.72 9.00 -7.60
C PRO A 21 8.66 9.95 -7.05
N ASP A 22 8.44 11.07 -7.72
CA ASP A 22 7.23 11.86 -7.55
C ASP A 22 6.10 11.15 -8.30
N LEU A 23 5.13 10.63 -7.58
CA LEU A 23 4.00 9.92 -8.16
C LEU A 23 2.81 10.83 -8.47
N GLY A 24 2.89 12.14 -8.21
CA GLY A 24 1.77 13.05 -8.38
C GLY A 24 0.74 12.96 -7.25
N LEU A 25 -0.55 13.01 -7.60
CA LEU A 25 -1.68 13.05 -6.64
C LEU A 25 -2.34 11.67 -6.52
N GLY A 26 -2.44 11.17 -5.30
CA GLY A 26 -3.10 9.90 -5.00
C GLY A 26 -4.11 10.00 -3.87
N VAL A 27 -4.89 8.94 -3.72
CA VAL A 27 -5.89 8.82 -2.66
C VAL A 27 -5.92 7.42 -2.07
N GLY A 28 -6.44 7.32 -0.85
CA GLY A 28 -6.65 6.02 -0.19
C GLY A 28 -7.66 5.16 -0.94
N LEU A 29 -7.27 3.94 -1.27
CA LEU A 29 -8.12 2.94 -1.91
C LEU A 29 -9.08 2.33 -0.89
N ARG A 30 -10.37 2.49 -1.11
CA ARG A 30 -11.42 1.93 -0.24
C ARG A 30 -12.26 0.92 -1.01
N THR A 31 -12.68 -0.14 -0.33
CA THR A 31 -13.50 -1.22 -0.91
C THR A 31 -14.80 -0.72 -1.54
N ALA A 32 -15.39 0.32 -0.96
CA ALA A 32 -16.61 0.96 -1.48
C ALA A 32 -16.44 1.51 -2.91
N HIS A 33 -15.20 1.83 -3.31
CA HIS A 33 -14.91 2.44 -4.61
C HIS A 33 -14.39 1.45 -5.66
N PHE A 34 -14.12 0.20 -5.31
CA PHE A 34 -13.53 -0.78 -6.21
C PHE A 34 -14.26 -0.90 -7.54
N ARG A 35 -15.59 -1.09 -7.49
CA ARG A 35 -16.41 -1.22 -8.71
C ARG A 35 -16.38 0.04 -9.56
N HIS A 36 -16.42 1.21 -8.93
CA HIS A 36 -16.34 2.48 -9.64
C HIS A 36 -14.98 2.61 -10.34
N ILE A 37 -13.90 2.37 -9.62
CA ILE A 37 -12.53 2.49 -10.15
C ILE A 37 -12.34 1.54 -11.33
N THR A 38 -12.69 0.25 -11.18
CA THR A 38 -12.47 -0.75 -12.22
C THR A 38 -13.41 -0.62 -13.42
N SER A 39 -14.53 0.09 -13.29
CA SER A 39 -15.44 0.36 -14.40
C SER A 39 -15.14 1.67 -15.12
N LYS A 40 -14.63 2.68 -14.44
CA LYS A 40 -14.42 4.03 -14.97
C LYS A 40 -12.97 4.40 -15.20
N TRP A 41 -12.05 3.72 -14.49
CA TRP A 41 -10.61 3.99 -14.56
C TRP A 41 -10.30 5.49 -14.46
N PRO A 42 -10.64 6.14 -13.33
CA PRO A 42 -10.51 7.59 -13.15
C PRO A 42 -9.06 8.05 -13.34
N ALA A 43 -8.88 9.30 -13.73
CA ALA A 43 -7.56 9.92 -13.87
C ALA A 43 -6.99 10.21 -12.48
N MET A 44 -6.35 9.22 -11.88
CA MET A 44 -5.59 9.30 -10.63
C MET A 44 -4.15 8.88 -10.91
N ASP A 45 -3.20 9.44 -10.17
CA ASP A 45 -1.80 9.11 -10.38
C ASP A 45 -1.39 7.86 -9.60
N TRP A 46 -1.97 7.62 -8.41
CA TRP A 46 -1.70 6.43 -7.59
C TRP A 46 -2.78 6.21 -6.52
N PHE A 47 -2.76 5.01 -5.93
CA PHE A 47 -3.61 4.67 -4.80
C PHE A 47 -2.80 4.18 -3.61
N GLU A 48 -3.25 4.54 -2.39
CA GLU A 48 -2.75 3.99 -1.14
C GLU A 48 -3.68 2.90 -0.61
N ILE A 49 -3.09 1.79 -0.20
CA ILE A 49 -3.81 0.72 0.50
C ILE A 49 -3.37 0.66 1.97
N VAL A 50 -4.30 0.33 2.86
CA VAL A 50 -3.97 -0.13 4.22
C VAL A 50 -3.62 -1.61 4.10
N SER A 51 -2.36 -1.93 4.39
CA SER A 51 -1.79 -3.26 4.13
C SER A 51 -2.53 -4.38 4.84
N GLU A 52 -2.94 -4.14 6.08
CA GLU A 52 -3.66 -5.09 6.94
C GLU A 52 -5.01 -5.53 6.35
N ASN A 53 -5.63 -4.70 5.53
CA ASN A 53 -6.89 -5.04 4.87
C ASN A 53 -6.71 -6.10 3.77
N PHE A 54 -5.46 -6.39 3.37
CA PHE A 54 -5.14 -7.29 2.27
C PHE A 54 -4.21 -8.44 2.67
N ILE A 55 -3.58 -8.36 3.86
CA ILE A 55 -2.81 -9.47 4.42
C ILE A 55 -3.79 -10.57 4.86
N ASP A 56 -3.45 -11.82 4.54
CA ASP A 56 -4.28 -13.01 4.82
C ASP A 56 -5.70 -12.92 4.24
N THR A 57 -5.92 -12.00 3.29
CA THR A 57 -7.18 -11.80 2.59
C THR A 57 -7.10 -12.40 1.20
N GLY A 58 -8.19 -13.02 0.79
CA GLY A 58 -8.35 -13.58 -0.55
C GLY A 58 -9.64 -13.09 -1.22
N GLY A 59 -10.02 -13.81 -2.27
CA GLY A 59 -11.29 -13.60 -2.94
C GLY A 59 -11.45 -12.20 -3.54
N ARG A 60 -12.62 -11.63 -3.33
CA ARG A 60 -13.04 -10.40 -4.01
C ARG A 60 -12.16 -9.16 -3.76
N PRO A 61 -11.71 -8.87 -2.54
CA PRO A 61 -10.83 -7.71 -2.31
C PRO A 61 -9.52 -7.81 -3.09
N MET A 62 -8.88 -8.97 -3.08
CA MET A 62 -7.64 -9.21 -3.81
C MET A 62 -7.84 -9.16 -5.32
N TYR A 63 -8.95 -9.69 -5.82
CA TYR A 63 -9.29 -9.61 -7.25
C TYR A 63 -9.35 -8.17 -7.75
N PHE A 64 -9.97 -7.27 -7.01
CA PHE A 64 -10.01 -5.86 -7.38
C PHE A 64 -8.66 -5.17 -7.22
N LEU A 65 -7.93 -5.48 -6.14
CA LEU A 65 -6.61 -4.91 -5.93
C LEU A 65 -5.65 -5.28 -7.06
N ASP A 66 -5.63 -6.53 -7.50
CA ASP A 66 -4.78 -6.98 -8.60
C ASP A 66 -5.07 -6.18 -9.88
N GLN A 67 -6.35 -6.01 -10.26
CA GLN A 67 -6.73 -5.22 -11.45
C GLN A 67 -6.31 -3.75 -11.33
N ILE A 68 -6.47 -3.16 -10.14
CA ILE A 68 -6.10 -1.77 -9.91
C ILE A 68 -4.58 -1.61 -9.96
N ALA A 69 -3.82 -2.53 -9.36
CA ALA A 69 -2.36 -2.53 -9.35
C ALA A 69 -1.74 -2.73 -10.74
N GLU A 70 -2.47 -3.35 -11.68
CA GLU A 70 -2.03 -3.44 -13.09
C GLU A 70 -2.00 -2.08 -13.80
N ARG A 71 -2.80 -1.13 -13.34
CA ARG A 71 -2.98 0.17 -14.02
C ARG A 71 -2.45 1.36 -13.25
N TYR A 72 -2.46 1.28 -11.94
CA TYR A 72 -2.05 2.38 -11.06
C TYR A 72 -0.90 1.97 -10.17
N PRO A 73 0.07 2.85 -9.93
CA PRO A 73 1.03 2.69 -8.86
C PRO A 73 0.33 2.50 -7.52
N ILE A 74 0.80 1.55 -6.72
CA ILE A 74 0.30 1.30 -5.38
C ILE A 74 1.34 1.73 -4.36
N VAL A 75 0.88 2.43 -3.34
CA VAL A 75 1.62 2.74 -2.11
C VAL A 75 0.99 1.94 -0.98
N MET A 76 1.81 1.38 -0.12
CA MET A 76 1.33 0.63 1.04
C MET A 76 1.46 1.47 2.31
N HIS A 77 0.41 1.45 3.10
CA HIS A 77 0.35 2.02 4.44
C HIS A 77 0.16 0.88 5.44
N GLY A 78 1.11 0.71 6.35
CA GLY A 78 1.04 -0.23 7.45
C GLY A 78 0.68 0.48 8.76
N VAL A 79 0.06 -0.24 9.65
CA VAL A 79 -0.34 0.27 10.98
C VAL A 79 0.07 -0.66 12.11
N SER A 80 0.56 -1.86 11.81
CA SER A 80 0.73 -2.93 12.79
C SER A 80 2.18 -3.41 12.97
N LEU A 81 3.16 -2.79 12.30
CA LEU A 81 4.56 -3.20 12.44
C LEU A 81 5.13 -2.90 13.84
N SER A 82 4.50 -1.96 14.56
CA SER A 82 4.80 -1.68 15.97
C SER A 82 6.27 -1.30 16.23
N VAL A 83 6.85 -0.51 15.33
CA VAL A 83 8.28 -0.16 15.36
C VAL A 83 8.71 0.61 16.60
N GLY A 84 7.78 1.20 17.33
CA GLY A 84 8.02 1.90 18.61
C GLY A 84 7.97 0.99 19.84
N SER A 85 7.65 -0.31 19.67
CA SER A 85 7.61 -1.26 20.77
C SER A 85 9.02 -1.65 21.25
N THR A 86 9.11 -2.08 22.51
CA THR A 86 10.28 -2.77 23.05
C THR A 86 10.29 -4.26 22.70
N ASP A 87 9.17 -4.79 22.21
CA ASP A 87 9.09 -6.16 21.75
C ASP A 87 9.81 -6.32 20.40
N PRO A 88 10.35 -7.50 20.09
CA PRO A 88 10.92 -7.77 18.79
C PRO A 88 9.88 -7.58 17.67
N ILE A 89 10.35 -7.10 16.52
CA ILE A 89 9.50 -7.04 15.32
C ILE A 89 9.03 -8.46 14.94
N ASP A 90 7.74 -8.58 14.62
CA ASP A 90 7.18 -9.82 14.08
C ASP A 90 7.66 -10.02 12.62
N PHE A 91 8.67 -10.85 12.46
CA PHE A 91 9.20 -11.18 11.13
C PHE A 91 8.21 -11.98 10.27
N GLY A 92 7.30 -12.75 10.87
CA GLY A 92 6.24 -13.44 10.14
C GLY A 92 5.27 -12.44 9.50
N PHE A 93 4.89 -11.41 10.24
CA PHE A 93 4.09 -10.30 9.71
C PHE A 93 4.85 -9.51 8.64
N LEU A 94 6.13 -9.22 8.87
CA LEU A 94 6.98 -8.53 7.89
C LEU A 94 7.10 -9.30 6.57
N ASP A 95 7.16 -10.62 6.60
CA ASP A 95 7.21 -11.44 5.39
C ASP A 95 5.88 -11.39 4.61
N LYS A 96 4.75 -11.30 5.30
CA LYS A 96 3.44 -11.07 4.67
C LYS A 96 3.37 -9.69 4.00
N LEU A 97 3.87 -8.64 4.66
CA LEU A 97 4.00 -7.30 4.07
C LEU A 97 4.86 -7.32 2.80
N LYS A 98 6.01 -7.99 2.83
CA LYS A 98 6.89 -8.15 1.67
C LYS A 98 6.20 -8.90 0.51
N ALA A 99 5.46 -9.96 0.84
CA ALA A 99 4.72 -10.72 -0.16
C ALA A 99 3.65 -9.86 -0.84
N LEU A 100 2.89 -9.09 -0.07
CA LEU A 100 1.90 -8.15 -0.59
C LEU A 100 2.57 -7.06 -1.44
N ALA A 101 3.65 -6.45 -0.95
CA ALA A 101 4.41 -5.42 -1.66
C ALA A 101 4.89 -5.91 -3.03
N LYS A 102 5.42 -7.15 -3.08
CA LYS A 102 5.83 -7.78 -4.33
C LYS A 102 4.64 -8.02 -5.28
N ARG A 103 3.51 -8.48 -4.74
CA ARG A 103 2.31 -8.77 -5.53
C ARG A 103 1.77 -7.52 -6.24
N VAL A 104 1.67 -6.40 -5.53
CA VAL A 104 1.13 -5.16 -6.08
C VAL A 104 2.20 -4.26 -6.69
N ASN A 105 3.46 -4.70 -6.73
CA ASN A 105 4.60 -3.89 -7.15
C ASN A 105 4.62 -2.53 -6.45
N ALA A 106 4.49 -2.54 -5.13
CA ALA A 106 4.40 -1.33 -4.33
C ALA A 106 5.60 -0.40 -4.53
N ARG A 107 5.33 0.90 -4.62
CA ARG A 107 6.38 1.92 -4.79
C ARG A 107 7.17 2.14 -3.50
N TRP A 108 6.48 2.14 -2.38
CA TRP A 108 7.04 2.12 -1.02
C TRP A 108 6.00 1.63 -0.03
N LEU A 109 6.47 1.34 1.17
CA LEU A 109 5.67 1.05 2.34
C LEU A 109 6.01 2.10 3.42
N GLY A 110 4.99 2.74 3.96
CA GLY A 110 5.07 3.52 5.20
C GLY A 110 4.40 2.78 6.35
N ASP A 111 4.85 3.03 7.57
CA ASP A 111 4.18 2.54 8.77
C ASP A 111 4.23 3.62 9.86
N HIS A 112 3.40 3.48 10.88
CA HIS A 112 3.37 4.39 12.01
C HIS A 112 4.59 4.21 12.92
N VAL A 113 5.19 5.33 13.36
CA VAL A 113 6.21 5.32 14.41
C VAL A 113 5.51 5.27 15.77
N CYS A 114 4.94 4.13 16.08
CA CYS A 114 4.13 3.87 17.27
C CYS A 114 4.35 2.46 17.77
N TRP A 115 3.64 2.08 18.83
CA TRP A 115 3.48 0.69 19.24
C TRP A 115 1.99 0.34 19.25
N THR A 116 1.68 -0.90 18.91
CA THR A 116 0.34 -1.51 19.00
C THR A 116 0.28 -2.48 20.18
N GLY A 117 1.42 -2.84 20.70
CA GLY A 117 1.56 -3.72 21.85
C GLY A 117 2.94 -3.65 22.48
N VAL A 118 3.04 -4.11 23.72
CA VAL A 118 4.27 -4.18 24.49
C VAL A 118 4.20 -5.33 25.50
N ALA A 119 5.33 -5.98 25.77
CA ALA A 119 5.44 -7.11 26.70
C ALA A 119 4.44 -8.25 26.40
N GLY A 120 4.22 -8.54 25.12
CA GLY A 120 3.29 -9.58 24.66
C GLY A 120 1.80 -9.22 24.77
N LEU A 121 1.48 -8.02 25.22
CA LEU A 121 0.12 -7.49 25.24
C LEU A 121 -0.10 -6.63 24.01
N ASN A 122 -1.12 -6.95 23.21
CA ASN A 122 -1.51 -6.15 22.06
C ASN A 122 -2.84 -5.44 22.34
N GLY A 123 -2.83 -4.12 22.30
CA GLY A 123 -4.02 -3.28 22.53
C GLY A 123 -4.89 -3.13 21.29
N HIS A 124 -4.44 -3.59 20.14
CA HIS A 124 -5.12 -3.44 18.84
C HIS A 124 -5.42 -1.97 18.48
N ASP A 125 -4.65 -1.04 19.02
CA ASP A 125 -4.75 0.39 18.78
C ASP A 125 -3.35 0.99 18.64
N LEU A 126 -3.26 2.21 18.12
CA LEU A 126 -2.00 2.94 17.95
C LEU A 126 -1.71 3.77 19.20
N TYR A 127 -0.52 3.64 19.76
CA TYR A 127 -0.05 4.38 20.94
C TYR A 127 1.24 5.15 20.65
#